data_dad40be19eeb667959d2da762c0c5501
#
_entry.id   dad40be19eeb667959d2da762c0c5501
#
_cell.length_a   1.000
_cell.length_b   1.000
_cell.length_c   1.000
_cell.angle_alpha   90.00
_cell.angle_beta   90.00
_cell.angle_gamma   90.00
#
_symmetry.space_group_name_H-M   'P 1'
#
loop_
_entity.id
_entity.type
_entity.pdbx_description
1 polymer ?
#
loop_
_entity_poly.entity_id
_entity_poly.type
_entity_poly.pdbx_seq_one_letter_code
_entity_poly.pdbx_strand_id
1 'polypeptide(L)'
;MEGGTPAIPAISTRALTKHYGSVDALTDLSLEVRQGEIFGFLGPNGAGKSTMIRTLLGFLHPTSGSASVLGMDVVTHSVEIRRLTGYLPGGIALYDAQNGEEVLDYLVDLQGRKPHRRQELCERLELPASVLKRKVRDYSRGMRQKIGVVQALQHDPELAILDEPTEGLDPLMQHAFYGILDDLRREGRTVFFSSHVLSEVERLCDRVAIIRAGRLMAIHEVSELLARRRRRVTIRWRGAAPDLSALPGLEDVQVDGNRVSGMLSGEVAGFVRAVASPNLEDLTIEPASLEEAFLEYYASEANPG
;
A
#
# COMPACT_ATOMS: atom_id res chain seq x y z
N MET A 1 2.41 5.60 36.87
CA MET A 1 1.39 5.47 35.81
C MET A 1 1.26 6.84 35.16
N GLU A 2 2.09 7.10 34.17
CA GLU A 2 1.97 8.35 33.40
C GLU A 2 0.85 8.15 32.39
N GLY A 3 -0.29 8.79 32.63
CA GLY A 3 -1.39 8.88 31.70
C GLY A 3 -1.02 9.80 30.53
N GLY A 4 -0.26 9.27 29.55
CA GLY A 4 -0.03 9.97 28.30
C GLY A 4 -1.37 10.23 27.62
N THR A 5 -1.66 11.48 27.27
CA THR A 5 -2.79 11.83 26.40
C THR A 5 -2.70 10.94 25.16
N PRO A 6 -3.75 10.20 24.76
CA PRO A 6 -3.69 9.35 23.59
C PRO A 6 -3.30 10.21 22.37
N ALA A 7 -2.28 9.78 21.65
CA ALA A 7 -1.81 10.49 20.45
C ALA A 7 -2.97 10.60 19.46
N ILE A 8 -3.21 11.82 18.94
CA ILE A 8 -4.25 12.06 17.94
C ILE A 8 -3.88 11.26 16.69
N PRO A 9 -4.76 10.36 16.18
CA PRO A 9 -4.49 9.62 14.96
C PRO A 9 -4.39 10.56 13.74
N ALA A 10 -3.59 10.20 12.76
CA ALA A 10 -3.47 10.94 11.51
C ALA A 10 -4.79 10.88 10.70
N ILE A 11 -5.47 9.73 10.75
CA ILE A 11 -6.82 9.54 10.17
C ILE A 11 -7.64 8.75 11.18
N SER A 12 -8.89 9.17 11.40
CA SER A 12 -9.87 8.40 12.17
C SER A 12 -11.22 8.46 11.48
N THR A 13 -11.90 7.31 11.38
CA THR A 13 -13.27 7.22 10.90
C THR A 13 -14.12 6.42 11.86
N ARG A 14 -15.40 6.79 12.00
CA ARG A 14 -16.37 6.12 12.86
C ARG A 14 -17.66 5.91 12.09
N ALA A 15 -18.00 4.63 11.84
CA ALA A 15 -19.19 4.22 11.10
C ALA A 15 -19.37 5.00 9.77
N LEU A 16 -18.25 5.31 9.09
CA LEU A 16 -18.26 6.14 7.90
C LEU A 16 -19.01 5.44 6.77
N THR A 17 -20.05 6.10 6.28
CA THR A 17 -20.93 5.55 5.24
C THR A 17 -21.09 6.55 4.11
N LYS A 18 -21.03 6.06 2.86
CA LYS A 18 -21.25 6.85 1.65
C LYS A 18 -22.07 6.08 0.64
N HIS A 19 -23.23 6.65 0.29
CA HIS A 19 -24.10 6.13 -0.78
C HIS A 19 -24.10 7.09 -1.97
N TYR A 20 -24.26 6.51 -3.18
CA TYR A 20 -24.55 7.20 -4.42
C TYR A 20 -25.88 6.65 -4.98
N GLY A 21 -26.99 7.27 -4.62
CA GLY A 21 -28.31 6.71 -4.90
C GLY A 21 -28.47 5.33 -4.26
N SER A 22 -28.60 4.29 -5.07
CA SER A 22 -28.72 2.90 -4.62
C SER A 22 -27.40 2.16 -4.46
N VAL A 23 -26.26 2.82 -4.72
CA VAL A 23 -24.93 2.19 -4.64
C VAL A 23 -24.30 2.49 -3.30
N ASP A 24 -24.00 1.46 -2.51
CA ASP A 24 -23.29 1.52 -1.25
C ASP A 24 -21.78 1.51 -1.53
N ALA A 25 -21.17 2.70 -1.56
CA ALA A 25 -19.75 2.84 -1.85
C ALA A 25 -18.87 2.64 -0.62
N LEU A 26 -19.35 3.05 0.56
CA LEU A 26 -18.77 2.76 1.88
C LEU A 26 -19.88 2.46 2.86
N THR A 27 -19.70 1.46 3.71
CA THR A 27 -20.69 1.06 4.71
C THR A 27 -20.02 0.81 6.04
N ASP A 28 -20.38 1.62 7.04
CA ASP A 28 -19.99 1.45 8.45
C ASP A 28 -18.48 1.28 8.67
N LEU A 29 -17.66 2.04 7.92
CA LEU A 29 -16.22 1.90 7.93
C LEU A 29 -15.60 2.65 9.11
N SER A 30 -14.98 1.92 10.03
CA SER A 30 -14.30 2.46 11.20
C SER A 30 -12.84 2.01 11.20
N LEU A 31 -11.90 2.97 11.11
CA LEU A 31 -10.47 2.70 11.15
C LEU A 31 -9.69 3.87 11.75
N GLU A 32 -8.48 3.58 12.22
CA GLU A 32 -7.53 4.58 12.70
C GLU A 32 -6.17 4.35 12.07
N VAL A 33 -5.56 5.43 11.57
CA VAL A 33 -4.18 5.49 11.09
C VAL A 33 -3.36 6.28 12.10
N ARG A 34 -2.27 5.68 12.59
CA ARG A 34 -1.37 6.30 13.55
C ARG A 34 -0.48 7.33 12.86
N GLN A 35 0.00 8.31 13.60
CA GLN A 35 1.02 9.22 13.05
C GLN A 35 2.36 8.50 12.86
N GLY A 36 3.04 8.82 11.77
CA GLY A 36 4.38 8.29 11.44
C GLY A 36 4.39 6.87 10.88
N GLU A 37 3.23 6.27 10.56
CA GLU A 37 3.18 4.96 9.90
C GLU A 37 2.91 5.06 8.39
N ILE A 38 3.33 4.05 7.65
CA ILE A 38 2.82 3.79 6.30
C ILE A 38 1.66 2.81 6.42
N PHE A 39 0.46 3.30 6.14
CA PHE A 39 -0.78 2.52 6.25
C PHE A 39 -1.31 2.16 4.88
N GLY A 40 -1.42 0.86 4.60
CA GLY A 40 -1.97 0.31 3.38
C GLY A 40 -3.50 0.22 3.42
N PHE A 41 -4.16 0.62 2.33
CA PHE A 41 -5.60 0.45 2.15
C PHE A 41 -5.86 -0.41 0.92
N LEU A 42 -5.98 -1.72 1.15
CA LEU A 42 -5.92 -2.76 0.13
C LEU A 42 -7.32 -3.25 -0.26
N GLY A 43 -7.57 -3.39 -1.55
CA GLY A 43 -8.81 -3.96 -2.05
C GLY A 43 -8.92 -3.95 -3.56
N PRO A 44 -9.81 -4.75 -4.15
CA PRO A 44 -10.01 -4.79 -5.59
C PRO A 44 -10.54 -3.46 -6.14
N ASN A 45 -10.54 -3.32 -7.45
CA ASN A 45 -11.18 -2.18 -8.11
C ASN A 45 -12.68 -2.17 -7.79
N GLY A 46 -13.20 -0.97 -7.50
CA GLY A 46 -14.60 -0.81 -7.06
C GLY A 46 -14.86 -1.10 -5.58
N ALA A 47 -13.84 -1.48 -4.77
CA ALA A 47 -14.02 -1.75 -3.34
C ALA A 47 -14.37 -0.53 -2.48
N GLY A 48 -14.27 0.70 -3.02
CA GLY A 48 -14.55 1.95 -2.29
C GLY A 48 -13.30 2.78 -1.95
N LYS A 49 -12.08 2.37 -2.37
CA LYS A 49 -10.81 3.03 -2.02
C LYS A 49 -10.81 4.53 -2.36
N SER A 50 -11.06 4.89 -3.61
CA SER A 50 -11.09 6.30 -4.03
C SER A 50 -12.24 7.09 -3.40
N THR A 51 -13.37 6.44 -3.07
CA THR A 51 -14.47 7.07 -2.33
C THR A 51 -14.02 7.44 -0.91
N MET A 52 -13.32 6.53 -0.23
CA MET A 52 -12.71 6.79 1.08
C MET A 52 -11.76 7.99 1.02
N ILE A 53 -10.78 7.96 0.10
CA ILE A 53 -9.80 9.03 -0.08
C ILE A 53 -10.48 10.38 -0.34
N ARG A 54 -11.43 10.43 -1.27
CA ARG A 54 -12.17 11.66 -1.59
C ARG A 54 -12.98 12.19 -0.40
N THR A 55 -13.50 11.30 0.44
CA THR A 55 -14.19 11.69 1.68
C THR A 55 -13.22 12.25 2.71
N LEU A 56 -12.06 11.63 2.91
CA LEU A 56 -11.02 12.14 3.83
C LEU A 56 -10.52 13.53 3.43
N LEU A 57 -10.46 13.82 2.13
CA LEU A 57 -10.03 15.12 1.60
C LEU A 57 -11.17 16.16 1.52
N GLY A 58 -12.39 15.80 1.94
CA GLY A 58 -13.56 16.68 1.89
C GLY A 58 -14.05 16.98 0.48
N PHE A 59 -13.68 16.17 -0.54
CA PHE A 59 -14.28 16.25 -1.88
C PHE A 59 -15.66 15.60 -1.92
N LEU A 60 -15.95 14.71 -0.97
CA LEU A 60 -17.24 14.06 -0.80
C LEU A 60 -17.69 14.19 0.65
N HIS A 61 -18.95 14.54 0.86
CA HIS A 61 -19.55 14.50 2.17
C HIS A 61 -20.01 13.08 2.54
N PRO A 62 -19.76 12.60 3.78
CA PRO A 62 -20.35 11.36 4.27
C PRO A 62 -21.89 11.38 4.14
N THR A 63 -22.50 10.23 3.94
CA THR A 63 -23.96 10.07 4.10
C THR A 63 -24.31 9.93 5.57
N SER A 64 -23.48 9.22 6.35
CA SER A 64 -23.55 9.12 7.81
C SER A 64 -22.19 8.76 8.41
N GLY A 65 -22.08 8.77 9.73
CA GLY A 65 -20.82 8.58 10.42
C GLY A 65 -19.94 9.84 10.40
N SER A 66 -18.67 9.70 10.76
CA SER A 66 -17.73 10.82 10.83
C SER A 66 -16.34 10.40 10.40
N ALA A 67 -15.54 11.40 9.97
CA ALA A 67 -14.12 11.21 9.67
C ALA A 67 -13.35 12.45 10.11
N SER A 68 -12.12 12.24 10.58
CA SER A 68 -11.15 13.29 10.87
C SER A 68 -9.79 12.97 10.27
N VAL A 69 -9.08 14.02 9.89
CA VAL A 69 -7.71 13.98 9.37
C VAL A 69 -6.88 14.97 10.18
N LEU A 70 -5.76 14.53 10.76
CA LEU A 70 -4.92 15.32 11.66
C LEU A 70 -5.72 15.98 12.81
N GLY A 71 -6.73 15.27 13.31
CA GLY A 71 -7.63 15.76 14.35
C GLY A 71 -8.72 16.72 13.88
N MET A 72 -8.74 17.10 12.60
CA MET A 72 -9.72 18.03 12.00
C MET A 72 -10.84 17.26 11.31
N ASP A 73 -12.08 17.68 11.53
CA ASP A 73 -13.26 17.10 10.87
C ASP A 73 -13.25 17.39 9.36
N VAL A 74 -13.46 16.36 8.54
CA VAL A 74 -13.34 16.42 7.07
C VAL A 74 -14.39 17.28 6.38
N VAL A 75 -15.50 17.57 7.04
CA VAL A 75 -16.57 18.39 6.47
C VAL A 75 -16.31 19.88 6.75
N THR A 76 -15.97 20.21 8.00
CA THR A 76 -15.84 21.60 8.44
C THR A 76 -14.46 22.20 8.17
N HIS A 77 -13.39 21.39 8.09
CA HIS A 77 -12.00 21.85 7.92
C HIS A 77 -11.33 21.31 6.65
N SER A 78 -12.11 21.04 5.61
CA SER A 78 -11.61 20.40 4.39
C SER A 78 -10.49 21.18 3.68
N VAL A 79 -10.48 22.51 3.77
CA VAL A 79 -9.43 23.36 3.16
C VAL A 79 -8.11 23.24 3.92
N GLU A 80 -8.17 23.31 5.26
CA GLU A 80 -7.00 23.16 6.14
C GLU A 80 -6.37 21.78 5.98
N ILE A 81 -7.20 20.74 5.96
CA ILE A 81 -6.75 19.36 5.72
C ILE A 81 -5.98 19.28 4.42
N ARG A 82 -6.52 19.79 3.31
CA ARG A 82 -5.83 19.75 2.00
C ARG A 82 -4.54 20.56 1.96
N ARG A 83 -4.40 21.63 2.77
CA ARG A 83 -3.15 22.39 2.88
C ARG A 83 -2.04 21.61 3.60
N LEU A 84 -2.40 20.73 4.53
CA LEU A 84 -1.45 19.92 5.31
C LEU A 84 -1.17 18.56 4.69
N THR A 85 -2.00 18.16 3.72
CA THR A 85 -1.97 16.83 3.10
C THR A 85 -1.39 16.89 1.70
N GLY A 86 -0.46 16.00 1.40
CA GLY A 86 -0.04 15.70 0.03
C GLY A 86 -1.02 14.71 -0.60
N TYR A 87 -1.55 15.01 -1.77
CA TYR A 87 -2.51 14.14 -2.44
C TYR A 87 -2.06 13.76 -3.85
N LEU A 88 -1.98 12.45 -4.09
CA LEU A 88 -1.79 11.87 -5.42
C LEU A 88 -3.05 11.12 -5.82
N PRO A 89 -3.83 11.59 -6.80
CA PRO A 89 -5.01 10.87 -7.31
C PRO A 89 -4.62 9.69 -8.19
N GLY A 90 -5.40 8.62 -8.20
CA GLY A 90 -5.20 7.46 -9.07
C GLY A 90 -5.34 7.74 -10.58
N GLY A 91 -5.93 8.87 -10.94
CA GLY A 91 -5.98 9.40 -12.32
C GLY A 91 -5.45 10.82 -12.35
N ILE A 92 -4.23 11.02 -12.86
CA ILE A 92 -3.58 12.34 -12.87
C ILE A 92 -4.04 13.13 -14.08
N ALA A 93 -4.80 14.20 -13.84
CA ALA A 93 -5.16 15.21 -14.82
C ALA A 93 -4.29 16.47 -14.58
N LEU A 94 -3.37 16.74 -15.49
CA LEU A 94 -2.51 17.92 -15.47
C LEU A 94 -2.91 18.87 -16.61
N TYR A 95 -2.48 20.13 -16.51
CA TYR A 95 -2.74 21.14 -17.55
C TYR A 95 -1.83 20.93 -18.75
N ASP A 96 -2.35 20.39 -19.82
CA ASP A 96 -1.62 19.97 -21.02
C ASP A 96 -0.86 21.12 -21.73
N ALA A 97 -1.35 22.35 -21.63
CA ALA A 97 -0.73 23.53 -22.23
C ALA A 97 0.47 24.08 -21.46
N GLN A 98 0.59 23.74 -20.17
CA GLN A 98 1.69 24.16 -19.30
C GLN A 98 2.89 23.21 -19.44
N ASN A 99 4.07 23.64 -19.01
CA ASN A 99 5.20 22.77 -18.79
C ASN A 99 5.19 22.22 -17.35
N GLY A 100 6.03 21.21 -17.06
CA GLY A 100 6.05 20.55 -15.76
C GLY A 100 6.42 21.49 -14.62
N GLU A 101 7.34 22.44 -14.85
CA GLU A 101 7.77 23.41 -13.84
C GLU A 101 6.61 24.36 -13.50
N GLU A 102 5.94 24.93 -14.52
CA GLU A 102 4.75 25.77 -14.34
C GLU A 102 3.63 25.07 -13.55
N VAL A 103 3.39 23.77 -13.82
CA VAL A 103 2.40 22.98 -13.10
C VAL A 103 2.79 22.81 -11.62
N LEU A 104 4.06 22.48 -11.34
CA LEU A 104 4.54 22.29 -9.97
C LEU A 104 4.51 23.60 -9.18
N ASP A 105 4.87 24.74 -9.81
CA ASP A 105 4.79 26.08 -9.20
C ASP A 105 3.34 26.45 -8.88
N TYR A 106 2.45 26.31 -9.85
CA TYR A 106 1.04 26.61 -9.67
C TYR A 106 0.41 25.81 -8.52
N LEU A 107 0.71 24.51 -8.43
CA LEU A 107 0.10 23.66 -7.41
C LEU A 107 0.65 23.94 -6.00
N VAL A 108 1.94 24.26 -5.86
CA VAL A 108 2.50 24.60 -4.55
C VAL A 108 2.03 25.99 -4.08
N ASP A 109 1.85 26.93 -5.01
CA ASP A 109 1.30 28.25 -4.71
C ASP A 109 -0.15 28.20 -4.26
N LEU A 110 -0.98 27.34 -4.87
CA LEU A 110 -2.36 27.08 -4.42
C LEU A 110 -2.42 26.56 -2.97
N GLN A 111 -1.42 25.78 -2.55
CA GLN A 111 -1.32 25.29 -1.18
C GLN A 111 -0.83 26.37 -0.20
N GLY A 112 -0.29 27.49 -0.69
CA GLY A 112 0.36 28.52 0.14
C GLY A 112 1.59 28.00 0.87
N ARG A 113 2.30 27.03 0.28
CA ARG A 113 3.46 26.34 0.84
C ARG A 113 4.72 26.61 -0.01
N LYS A 114 5.88 26.16 0.47
CA LYS A 114 7.14 26.20 -0.28
C LYS A 114 7.52 24.81 -0.77
N PRO A 115 8.17 24.68 -1.94
CA PRO A 115 8.56 23.38 -2.50
C PRO A 115 9.86 22.84 -1.86
N HIS A 116 9.84 22.57 -0.56
CA HIS A 116 11.03 22.18 0.22
C HIS A 116 11.75 20.93 -0.33
N ARG A 117 11.00 19.96 -0.88
CA ARG A 117 11.55 18.69 -1.34
C ARG A 117 11.58 18.54 -2.86
N ARG A 118 11.18 19.57 -3.64
CA ARG A 118 11.05 19.46 -5.10
C ARG A 118 12.33 18.98 -5.78
N GLN A 119 13.47 19.59 -5.43
CA GLN A 119 14.75 19.25 -6.07
C GLN A 119 15.11 17.80 -5.81
N GLU A 120 15.11 17.37 -4.56
CA GLU A 120 15.36 15.97 -4.15
C GLU A 120 14.46 14.98 -4.89
N LEU A 121 13.14 15.26 -4.92
CA LEU A 121 12.16 14.39 -5.56
C LEU A 121 12.39 14.32 -7.08
N CYS A 122 12.67 15.44 -7.74
CA CYS A 122 12.98 15.46 -9.16
C CYS A 122 14.25 14.66 -9.50
N GLU A 123 15.29 14.76 -8.68
CA GLU A 123 16.52 13.99 -8.85
C GLU A 123 16.25 12.49 -8.71
N ARG A 124 15.57 12.07 -7.65
CA ARG A 124 15.25 10.64 -7.38
C ARG A 124 14.33 10.03 -8.42
N LEU A 125 13.41 10.80 -8.98
CA LEU A 125 12.45 10.35 -9.99
C LEU A 125 12.93 10.59 -11.43
N GLU A 126 14.19 10.99 -11.63
CA GLU A 126 14.77 11.24 -12.95
C GLU A 126 13.97 12.26 -13.79
N LEU A 127 13.63 13.39 -13.17
CA LEU A 127 12.96 14.53 -13.80
C LEU A 127 13.91 15.74 -13.92
N PRO A 128 14.90 15.69 -14.82
CA PRO A 128 15.82 16.83 -14.99
C PRO A 128 15.08 18.07 -15.53
N ALA A 129 15.69 19.24 -15.36
CA ALA A 129 15.12 20.52 -15.81
C ALA A 129 14.74 20.52 -17.32
N SER A 130 15.47 19.77 -18.15
CA SER A 130 15.13 19.61 -19.57
C SER A 130 13.78 18.90 -19.79
N VAL A 131 13.40 17.98 -18.92
CA VAL A 131 12.09 17.32 -18.92
C VAL A 131 11.03 18.25 -18.38
N LEU A 132 11.28 18.94 -17.25
CA LEU A 132 10.33 19.87 -16.65
C LEU A 132 9.93 21.03 -17.57
N LYS A 133 10.82 21.47 -18.47
CA LYS A 133 10.53 22.54 -19.46
C LYS A 133 9.68 22.08 -20.65
N ARG A 134 9.43 20.77 -20.82
CA ARG A 134 8.56 20.26 -21.89
C ARG A 134 7.09 20.43 -21.52
N LYS A 135 6.23 20.58 -22.53
CA LYS A 135 4.77 20.64 -22.31
C LYS A 135 4.24 19.32 -21.77
N VAL A 136 3.30 19.38 -20.84
CA VAL A 136 2.69 18.22 -20.20
C VAL A 136 1.97 17.32 -21.20
N ARG A 137 1.41 17.86 -22.28
CA ARG A 137 0.81 17.05 -23.36
C ARG A 137 1.79 16.05 -24.00
N ASP A 138 3.10 16.36 -23.96
CA ASP A 138 4.17 15.54 -24.53
C ASP A 138 4.75 14.53 -23.53
N TYR A 139 4.17 14.45 -22.31
CA TYR A 139 4.59 13.51 -21.28
C TYR A 139 3.97 12.14 -21.49
N SER A 140 4.78 11.09 -21.31
CA SER A 140 4.29 9.72 -21.17
C SER A 140 3.45 9.57 -19.90
N ARG A 141 2.70 8.47 -19.78
CA ARG A 141 1.95 8.13 -18.56
C ARG A 141 2.86 8.12 -17.34
N GLY A 142 4.03 7.46 -17.42
CA GLY A 142 5.00 7.41 -16.33
C GLY A 142 5.57 8.79 -15.97
N MET A 143 5.81 9.67 -16.94
CA MET A 143 6.25 11.05 -16.66
C MET A 143 5.16 11.85 -15.93
N ARG A 144 3.89 11.71 -16.32
CA ARG A 144 2.76 12.34 -15.62
C ARG A 144 2.67 11.82 -14.18
N GLN A 145 2.86 10.51 -13.97
CA GLN A 145 2.88 9.90 -12.64
C GLN A 145 4.01 10.47 -11.77
N LYS A 146 5.22 10.57 -12.29
CA LYS A 146 6.36 11.19 -11.60
C LYS A 146 6.07 12.63 -11.17
N ILE A 147 5.51 13.47 -12.07
CA ILE A 147 5.09 14.84 -11.74
C ILE A 147 4.00 14.83 -10.65
N GLY A 148 3.06 13.88 -10.73
CA GLY A 148 2.04 13.68 -9.69
C GLY A 148 2.63 13.37 -8.32
N VAL A 149 3.66 12.52 -8.25
CA VAL A 149 4.38 12.24 -7.00
C VAL A 149 5.08 13.51 -6.49
N VAL A 150 5.81 14.23 -7.35
CA VAL A 150 6.49 15.47 -6.95
C VAL A 150 5.49 16.50 -6.42
N GLN A 151 4.37 16.76 -7.11
CA GLN A 151 3.36 17.71 -6.66
C GLN A 151 2.74 17.31 -5.30
N ALA A 152 2.53 16.03 -5.06
CA ALA A 152 1.96 15.55 -3.80
C ALA A 152 2.92 15.72 -2.62
N LEU A 153 4.24 15.63 -2.85
CA LEU A 153 5.23 15.56 -1.77
C LEU A 153 6.16 16.79 -1.68
N GLN A 154 6.20 17.68 -2.70
CA GLN A 154 7.17 18.79 -2.77
C GLN A 154 7.09 19.78 -1.61
N HIS A 155 5.94 19.94 -0.97
CA HIS A 155 5.72 20.87 0.14
C HIS A 155 5.94 20.26 1.53
N ASP A 156 6.49 19.04 1.58
CA ASP A 156 6.78 18.27 2.80
C ASP A 156 5.55 18.10 3.72
N PRO A 157 4.51 17.38 3.25
CA PRO A 157 3.25 17.23 3.99
C PRO A 157 3.42 16.38 5.26
N GLU A 158 2.60 16.66 6.28
CA GLU A 158 2.51 15.83 7.49
C GLU A 158 1.85 14.49 7.21
N LEU A 159 0.93 14.46 6.24
CA LEU A 159 0.22 13.27 5.77
C LEU A 159 0.24 13.23 4.24
N ALA A 160 0.70 12.13 3.66
CA ALA A 160 0.57 11.86 2.23
C ALA A 160 -0.58 10.86 2.02
N ILE A 161 -1.56 11.21 1.18
CA ILE A 161 -2.65 10.33 0.74
C ILE A 161 -2.44 10.02 -0.74
N LEU A 162 -2.16 8.74 -1.03
CA LEU A 162 -1.70 8.31 -2.34
C LEU A 162 -2.65 7.22 -2.89
N ASP A 163 -3.34 7.52 -3.99
CA ASP A 163 -4.29 6.60 -4.62
C ASP A 163 -3.62 5.90 -5.81
N GLU A 164 -3.31 4.59 -5.67
CA GLU A 164 -2.65 3.76 -6.69
C GLU A 164 -1.33 4.38 -7.23
N PRO A 165 -0.39 4.82 -6.36
CA PRO A 165 0.71 5.73 -6.74
C PRO A 165 1.75 5.11 -7.69
N THR A 166 1.85 3.81 -7.76
CA THR A 166 2.83 3.07 -8.58
C THR A 166 2.34 2.79 -9.99
N GLU A 167 1.06 3.06 -10.26
CA GLU A 167 0.47 2.80 -11.57
C GLU A 167 1.18 3.59 -12.68
N GLY A 168 1.73 2.87 -13.67
CA GLY A 168 2.46 3.47 -14.79
C GLY A 168 3.93 3.79 -14.53
N LEU A 169 4.45 3.50 -13.35
CA LEU A 169 5.89 3.51 -13.07
C LEU A 169 6.53 2.18 -13.46
N ASP A 170 7.71 2.25 -14.07
CA ASP A 170 8.54 1.06 -14.28
C ASP A 170 9.15 0.56 -12.96
N PRO A 171 9.66 -0.69 -12.90
CA PRO A 171 10.16 -1.28 -11.65
C PRO A 171 11.28 -0.48 -10.97
N LEU A 172 12.14 0.19 -11.74
CA LEU A 172 13.22 1.01 -11.18
C LEU A 172 12.66 2.25 -10.48
N MET A 173 11.69 2.90 -11.12
CA MET A 173 11.02 4.07 -10.55
C MET A 173 10.11 3.71 -9.37
N GLN A 174 9.48 2.54 -9.38
CA GLN A 174 8.78 2.02 -8.21
C GLN A 174 9.73 1.87 -7.02
N HIS A 175 10.94 1.33 -7.26
CA HIS A 175 11.95 1.20 -6.20
C HIS A 175 12.39 2.55 -5.64
N ALA A 176 12.64 3.54 -6.51
CA ALA A 176 12.97 4.91 -6.09
C ALA A 176 11.83 5.54 -5.27
N PHE A 177 10.59 5.36 -5.70
CA PHE A 177 9.40 5.83 -5.01
C PHE A 177 9.25 5.19 -3.63
N TYR A 178 9.47 3.88 -3.49
CA TYR A 178 9.45 3.20 -2.19
C TYR A 178 10.50 3.77 -1.23
N GLY A 179 11.70 4.05 -1.73
CA GLY A 179 12.72 4.72 -0.93
C GLY A 179 12.28 6.12 -0.44
N ILE A 180 11.54 6.89 -1.27
CA ILE A 180 10.97 8.18 -0.86
C ILE A 180 9.97 8.00 0.29
N LEU A 181 9.08 7.00 0.21
CA LEU A 181 8.10 6.74 1.28
C LEU A 181 8.77 6.28 2.58
N ASP A 182 9.81 5.45 2.49
CA ASP A 182 10.59 5.03 3.66
C ASP A 182 11.26 6.21 4.36
N ASP A 183 11.79 7.17 3.60
CA ASP A 183 12.41 8.36 4.18
C ASP A 183 11.36 9.26 4.85
N LEU A 184 10.20 9.47 4.22
CA LEU A 184 9.08 10.18 4.83
C LEU A 184 8.69 9.56 6.18
N ARG A 185 8.58 8.23 6.25
CA ARG A 185 8.28 7.51 7.49
C ARG A 185 9.35 7.73 8.55
N ARG A 186 10.65 7.62 8.19
CA ARG A 186 11.77 7.87 9.12
C ARG A 186 11.79 9.29 9.66
N GLU A 187 11.30 10.25 8.88
CA GLU A 187 11.13 11.64 9.27
C GLU A 187 9.84 11.89 10.09
N GLY A 188 9.09 10.83 10.41
CA GLY A 188 7.86 10.90 11.20
C GLY A 188 6.63 11.34 10.42
N ARG A 189 6.69 11.39 9.08
CA ARG A 189 5.55 11.67 8.22
C ARG A 189 4.65 10.45 8.12
N THR A 190 3.36 10.67 7.96
CA THR A 190 2.36 9.60 7.80
C THR A 190 2.05 9.42 6.32
N VAL A 191 1.90 8.18 5.88
CA VAL A 191 1.48 7.84 4.53
C VAL A 191 0.24 6.95 4.57
N PHE A 192 -0.83 7.37 3.93
CA PHE A 192 -2.01 6.56 3.62
C PHE A 192 -1.96 6.20 2.13
N PHE A 193 -1.85 4.92 1.85
CA PHE A 193 -1.53 4.41 0.53
C PHE A 193 -2.58 3.39 0.08
N SER A 194 -3.31 3.68 -1.00
CA SER A 194 -4.24 2.70 -1.58
C SER A 194 -3.54 1.85 -2.63
N SER A 195 -3.82 0.56 -2.63
CA SER A 195 -3.34 -0.38 -3.65
C SER A 195 -4.30 -1.54 -3.86
N HIS A 196 -4.18 -2.19 -5.00
CA HIS A 196 -4.73 -3.53 -5.26
C HIS A 196 -3.62 -4.59 -5.37
N VAL A 197 -2.35 -4.18 -5.18
CA VAL A 197 -1.16 -5.03 -5.31
C VAL A 197 -0.62 -5.38 -3.93
N LEU A 198 -0.69 -6.65 -3.57
CA LEU A 198 -0.28 -7.12 -2.26
C LEU A 198 1.21 -6.95 -1.97
N SER A 199 2.06 -7.23 -2.96
CA SER A 199 3.52 -7.13 -2.78
C SER A 199 4.00 -5.72 -2.45
N GLU A 200 3.27 -4.68 -2.87
CA GLU A 200 3.54 -3.30 -2.48
C GLU A 200 3.26 -3.07 -1.00
N VAL A 201 2.11 -3.58 -0.52
CA VAL A 201 1.71 -3.50 0.89
C VAL A 201 2.71 -4.23 1.77
N GLU A 202 3.12 -5.45 1.37
CA GLU A 202 4.16 -6.22 2.06
C GLU A 202 5.45 -5.45 2.26
N ARG A 203 5.86 -4.76 1.22
CA ARG A 203 7.14 -4.08 1.18
C ARG A 203 7.16 -2.78 1.97
N LEU A 204 6.04 -2.05 1.98
CA LEU A 204 6.01 -0.65 2.41
C LEU A 204 5.29 -0.44 3.74
N CYS A 205 4.20 -1.18 3.96
CA CYS A 205 3.26 -0.81 5.01
C CYS A 205 3.63 -1.40 6.37
N ASP A 206 3.42 -0.63 7.42
CA ASP A 206 3.47 -1.10 8.80
C ASP A 206 2.18 -1.86 9.12
N ARG A 207 1.03 -1.30 8.69
CA ARG A 207 -0.30 -1.88 8.85
C ARG A 207 -1.10 -1.81 7.55
N VAL A 208 -2.06 -2.70 7.43
CA VAL A 208 -2.95 -2.75 6.27
C VAL A 208 -4.40 -2.96 6.69
N ALA A 209 -5.29 -2.16 6.12
CA ALA A 209 -6.73 -2.40 6.14
C ALA A 209 -7.16 -3.03 4.82
N ILE A 210 -7.99 -4.06 4.91
CA ILE A 210 -8.57 -4.77 3.77
C ILE A 210 -9.99 -4.30 3.59
N ILE A 211 -10.31 -3.80 2.39
CA ILE A 211 -11.67 -3.36 2.03
C ILE A 211 -12.25 -4.22 0.89
N ARG A 212 -13.51 -4.58 1.02
CA ARG A 212 -14.29 -5.27 -0.02
C ARG A 212 -15.72 -4.75 -0.03
N ALA A 213 -16.26 -4.44 -1.21
CA ALA A 213 -17.63 -3.96 -1.38
C ALA A 213 -18.04 -2.86 -0.38
N GLY A 214 -17.16 -1.88 -0.17
CA GLY A 214 -17.39 -0.74 0.71
C GLY A 214 -17.26 -1.03 2.21
N ARG A 215 -16.92 -2.27 2.61
CA ARG A 215 -16.81 -2.67 4.03
C ARG A 215 -15.37 -2.97 4.40
N LEU A 216 -15.00 -2.61 5.62
CA LEU A 216 -13.73 -3.01 6.21
C LEU A 216 -13.84 -4.49 6.63
N MET A 217 -12.95 -5.32 6.09
CA MET A 217 -12.90 -6.74 6.40
C MET A 217 -11.97 -7.01 7.57
N ALA A 218 -10.77 -6.42 7.56
CA ALA A 218 -9.77 -6.63 8.61
C ALA A 218 -8.74 -5.48 8.63
N ILE A 219 -8.05 -5.34 9.76
CA ILE A 219 -6.82 -4.54 9.90
C ILE A 219 -5.75 -5.43 10.53
N HIS A 220 -4.56 -5.46 9.92
CA HIS A 220 -3.45 -6.26 10.39
C HIS A 220 -2.15 -5.46 10.45
N GLU A 221 -1.29 -5.79 11.40
CA GLU A 221 0.14 -5.46 11.33
C GLU A 221 0.78 -6.33 10.24
N VAL A 222 1.48 -5.72 9.29
CA VAL A 222 2.10 -6.47 8.18
C VAL A 222 3.16 -7.46 8.71
N SER A 223 3.92 -7.06 9.72
CA SER A 223 4.90 -7.92 10.39
C SER A 223 4.28 -9.21 10.97
N GLU A 224 3.07 -9.13 11.55
CA GLU A 224 2.38 -10.30 12.07
C GLU A 224 1.89 -11.23 10.96
N LEU A 225 1.37 -10.66 9.86
CA LEU A 225 1.00 -11.43 8.68
C LEU A 225 2.21 -12.17 8.10
N LEU A 226 3.36 -11.49 8.04
CA LEU A 226 4.62 -12.08 7.58
C LEU A 226 5.15 -13.18 8.52
N ALA A 227 5.01 -13.00 9.83
CA ALA A 227 5.48 -13.96 10.84
C ALA A 227 4.66 -15.26 10.87
N ARG A 228 3.36 -15.19 10.57
CA ARG A 228 2.45 -16.33 10.52
C ARG A 228 2.53 -17.14 9.22
N ARG A 229 3.35 -16.71 8.26
CA ARG A 229 3.42 -17.35 6.94
C ARG A 229 3.91 -18.78 7.05
N ARG A 230 3.12 -19.67 6.49
CA ARG A 230 3.62 -20.94 5.98
C ARG A 230 4.70 -20.63 4.93
N ARG A 231 5.63 -21.52 4.75
CA ARG A 231 6.68 -21.37 3.74
C ARG A 231 6.42 -22.35 2.62
N ARG A 232 6.41 -21.87 1.39
CA ARG A 232 6.38 -22.75 0.25
C ARG A 232 7.75 -23.38 0.11
N VAL A 233 7.79 -24.69 0.03
CA VAL A 233 8.99 -25.46 -0.19
C VAL A 233 8.90 -26.12 -1.56
N THR A 234 9.96 -26.00 -2.34
CA THR A 234 10.16 -26.76 -3.59
C THR A 234 11.48 -27.47 -3.51
N ILE A 235 11.46 -28.77 -3.69
CA ILE A 235 12.64 -29.63 -3.63
C ILE A 235 12.78 -30.33 -4.97
N ARG A 236 14.00 -30.42 -5.49
CA ARG A 236 14.32 -31.24 -6.65
C ARG A 236 15.41 -32.23 -6.32
N TRP A 237 15.20 -33.48 -6.72
CA TRP A 237 16.06 -34.61 -6.43
C TRP A 237 16.75 -35.14 -7.68
N ARG A 238 17.97 -35.68 -7.52
CA ARG A 238 18.61 -36.49 -8.55
C ARG A 238 18.00 -37.90 -8.49
N GLY A 239 17.06 -38.19 -9.40
CA GLY A 239 16.31 -39.43 -9.42
C GLY A 239 14.92 -39.29 -8.78
N ALA A 240 14.32 -40.42 -8.37
CA ALA A 240 13.01 -40.39 -7.75
C ALA A 240 13.04 -39.68 -6.38
N ALA A 241 12.00 -38.90 -6.12
CA ALA A 241 11.83 -38.26 -4.82
C ALA A 241 11.68 -39.32 -3.72
N PRO A 242 12.33 -39.16 -2.56
CA PRO A 242 12.09 -40.05 -1.41
C PRO A 242 10.67 -39.82 -0.86
N ASP A 243 10.19 -40.76 -0.04
CA ASP A 243 8.95 -40.59 0.68
C ASP A 243 9.11 -39.47 1.74
N LEU A 244 8.47 -38.35 1.50
CA LEU A 244 8.52 -37.16 2.34
C LEU A 244 7.28 -37.03 3.24
N SER A 245 6.38 -38.00 3.21
CA SER A 245 5.14 -37.98 4.04
C SER A 245 5.41 -37.97 5.55
N ALA A 246 6.62 -38.38 5.97
CA ALA A 246 7.07 -38.39 7.35
C ALA A 246 7.79 -37.11 7.81
N LEU A 247 7.97 -36.10 6.93
CA LEU A 247 8.65 -34.86 7.33
C LEU A 247 7.74 -34.01 8.23
N PRO A 248 8.15 -33.70 9.46
CA PRO A 248 7.35 -32.92 10.37
C PRO A 248 7.17 -31.50 9.83
N GLY A 249 5.93 -31.05 9.82
CA GLY A 249 5.57 -29.67 9.41
C GLY A 249 5.41 -29.45 7.90
N LEU A 250 5.60 -30.47 7.06
CA LEU A 250 5.34 -30.37 5.63
C LEU A 250 3.88 -30.81 5.32
N GLU A 251 3.08 -29.90 4.83
CA GLU A 251 1.67 -30.07 4.48
C GLU A 251 1.45 -29.85 2.98
N ASP A 252 0.29 -30.26 2.46
CA ASP A 252 -0.12 -30.05 1.05
C ASP A 252 0.92 -30.53 0.02
N VAL A 253 1.52 -31.70 0.30
CA VAL A 253 2.63 -32.25 -0.50
C VAL A 253 2.14 -32.69 -1.87
N GLN A 254 2.76 -32.13 -2.91
CA GLN A 254 2.57 -32.51 -4.31
C GLN A 254 3.88 -33.07 -4.86
N VAL A 255 3.82 -34.24 -5.48
CA VAL A 255 4.97 -34.92 -6.10
C VAL A 255 4.78 -34.96 -7.60
N ASP A 256 5.72 -34.39 -8.35
CA ASP A 256 5.75 -34.43 -9.80
C ASP A 256 7.15 -34.92 -10.25
N GLY A 257 7.25 -36.23 -10.49
CA GLY A 257 8.50 -36.87 -10.85
C GLY A 257 9.59 -36.73 -9.78
N ASN A 258 10.61 -35.93 -10.08
CA ASN A 258 11.72 -35.65 -9.16
C ASN A 258 11.55 -34.33 -8.39
N ARG A 259 10.44 -33.65 -8.59
CA ARG A 259 10.10 -32.40 -7.92
C ARG A 259 9.01 -32.62 -6.87
N VAL A 260 9.25 -32.09 -5.68
CA VAL A 260 8.27 -32.08 -4.58
C VAL A 260 8.01 -30.64 -4.19
N SER A 261 6.75 -30.27 -4.05
CA SER A 261 6.33 -28.99 -3.49
C SER A 261 5.36 -29.20 -2.33
N GLY A 262 5.37 -28.28 -1.39
CA GLY A 262 4.49 -28.34 -0.22
C GLY A 262 4.59 -27.07 0.62
N MET A 263 3.81 -27.02 1.69
CA MET A 263 3.78 -25.93 2.65
C MET A 263 4.45 -26.36 3.94
N LEU A 264 5.49 -25.61 4.37
CA LEU A 264 6.21 -25.87 5.60
C LEU A 264 5.66 -24.99 6.72
N SER A 265 5.18 -25.64 7.77
CA SER A 265 4.79 -25.03 9.05
C SER A 265 5.86 -25.40 10.08
N GLY A 266 6.52 -24.38 10.68
CA GLY A 266 7.49 -24.62 11.76
C GLY A 266 8.95 -24.23 11.45
N GLU A 267 9.89 -24.88 12.12
CA GLU A 267 11.31 -24.50 12.12
C GLU A 267 12.03 -24.97 10.84
N VAL A 268 12.59 -24.00 10.08
CA VAL A 268 13.31 -24.26 8.82
C VAL A 268 14.56 -25.10 9.04
N ALA A 269 15.31 -24.87 10.13
CA ALA A 269 16.56 -25.56 10.36
C ALA A 269 16.38 -27.07 10.55
N GLY A 270 15.29 -27.49 11.23
CA GLY A 270 14.92 -28.90 11.38
C GLY A 270 14.57 -29.52 10.03
N PHE A 271 13.77 -28.82 9.24
CA PHE A 271 13.38 -29.25 7.90
C PHE A 271 14.59 -29.42 6.95
N VAL A 272 15.45 -28.39 6.86
CA VAL A 272 16.65 -28.43 6.01
C VAL A 272 17.55 -29.63 6.38
N ARG A 273 17.75 -29.90 7.68
CA ARG A 273 18.51 -31.07 8.13
C ARG A 273 17.87 -32.39 7.71
N ALA A 274 16.54 -32.48 7.72
CA ALA A 274 15.82 -33.70 7.35
C ALA A 274 15.87 -33.98 5.84
N VAL A 275 15.87 -32.95 5.01
CA VAL A 275 15.94 -33.13 3.54
C VAL A 275 17.36 -33.16 2.99
N ALA A 276 18.37 -32.80 3.76
CA ALA A 276 19.76 -32.79 3.35
C ALA A 276 20.23 -34.23 3.01
N SER A 277 20.50 -34.47 1.74
CA SER A 277 21.02 -35.75 1.24
C SER A 277 21.92 -35.54 0.01
N PRO A 278 22.81 -36.50 -0.34
CA PRO A 278 23.65 -36.42 -1.55
C PRO A 278 22.83 -36.31 -2.86
N ASN A 279 21.57 -36.72 -2.82
CA ASN A 279 20.68 -36.71 -3.98
C ASN A 279 19.86 -35.41 -4.08
N LEU A 280 19.97 -34.49 -3.12
CA LEU A 280 19.33 -33.19 -3.20
C LEU A 280 20.00 -32.36 -4.31
N GLU A 281 19.23 -31.95 -5.29
CA GLU A 281 19.71 -31.13 -6.42
C GLU A 281 19.45 -29.65 -6.19
N ASP A 282 18.24 -29.33 -5.69
CA ASP A 282 17.81 -27.96 -5.46
C ASP A 282 16.80 -27.90 -4.32
N LEU A 283 16.87 -26.83 -3.51
CA LEU A 283 15.94 -26.56 -2.42
C LEU A 283 15.62 -25.07 -2.38
N THR A 284 14.38 -24.76 -2.61
CA THR A 284 13.85 -23.40 -2.48
C THR A 284 12.85 -23.35 -1.30
N ILE A 285 13.06 -22.42 -0.38
CA ILE A 285 12.15 -22.16 0.74
C ILE A 285 11.78 -20.68 0.66
N GLU A 286 10.56 -20.41 0.26
CA GLU A 286 10.04 -19.05 0.13
C GLU A 286 8.93 -18.80 1.14
N PRO A 287 8.82 -17.61 1.73
CA PRO A 287 7.63 -17.25 2.47
C PRO A 287 6.42 -17.38 1.55
N ALA A 288 5.32 -17.95 2.01
CA ALA A 288 4.06 -17.89 1.27
C ALA A 288 3.74 -16.40 0.98
N SER A 289 3.25 -16.09 -0.21
CA SER A 289 2.88 -14.72 -0.54
C SER A 289 1.72 -14.26 0.36
N LEU A 290 1.60 -12.95 0.63
CA LEU A 290 0.39 -12.40 1.26
C LEU A 290 -0.86 -12.77 0.45
N GLU A 291 -0.71 -12.98 -0.84
CA GLU A 291 -1.79 -13.39 -1.75
C GLU A 291 -2.38 -14.75 -1.34
N GLU A 292 -1.54 -15.69 -0.96
CA GLU A 292 -1.97 -17.01 -0.43
C GLU A 292 -2.65 -16.88 0.92
N ALA A 293 -2.07 -16.11 1.85
CA ALA A 293 -2.69 -15.82 3.15
C ALA A 293 -4.04 -15.09 2.99
N PHE A 294 -4.15 -14.24 1.98
CA PHE A 294 -5.39 -13.54 1.61
C PHE A 294 -6.44 -14.48 1.02
N LEU A 295 -6.06 -15.37 0.13
CA LEU A 295 -6.97 -16.36 -0.44
C LEU A 295 -7.52 -17.30 0.63
N GLU A 296 -6.70 -17.71 1.60
CA GLU A 296 -7.15 -18.50 2.76
C GLU A 296 -8.17 -17.71 3.61
N TYR A 297 -7.93 -16.41 3.83
CA TYR A 297 -8.85 -15.56 4.57
C TYR A 297 -10.21 -15.40 3.86
N TYR A 298 -10.18 -15.22 2.53
CA TYR A 298 -11.39 -15.12 1.71
C TYR A 298 -12.13 -16.46 1.60
N ALA A 299 -11.41 -17.58 1.56
CA ALA A 299 -12.01 -18.91 1.47
C ALA A 299 -12.71 -19.32 2.78
N SER A 300 -12.18 -18.92 3.95
CA SER A 300 -12.77 -19.21 5.25
C SER A 300 -14.06 -18.42 5.51
N GLU A 301 -14.21 -17.21 4.97
CA GLU A 301 -15.44 -16.42 5.06
C GLU A 301 -16.51 -16.82 4.02
N ALA A 302 -16.11 -17.45 2.91
CA ALA A 302 -17.03 -17.93 1.89
C ALA A 302 -17.79 -19.19 2.33
N ASN A 303 -17.40 -19.83 3.43
CA ASN A 303 -18.03 -21.02 4.00
C ASN A 303 -18.32 -20.79 5.50
N PRO A 304 -19.30 -19.95 5.88
CA PRO A 304 -19.82 -19.93 7.24
C PRO A 304 -20.58 -21.24 7.43
N GLY A 305 -20.01 -22.19 8.23
CA GLY A 305 -20.61 -23.47 8.61
C GLY A 305 -21.95 -23.30 9.30
#